data_87487e22eb8943c218a1c1231c87cfca
#
_entry.id   87487e22eb8943c218a1c1231c87cfca
#
_cell.length_a   1.000
_cell.length_b   1.000
_cell.length_c   1.000
_cell.angle_alpha   90.00
_cell.angle_beta   90.00
_cell.angle_gamma   90.00
#
_symmetry.space_group_name_H-M   'P 1'
#
loop_
_entity.id
_entity.type
_entity.pdbx_description
1 polymer ?
#
loop_
_entity_poly.entity_id
_entity_poly.type
_entity_poly.pdbx_seq_one_letter_code
_entity_poly.pdbx_strand_id
1 'polypeptide(L)'
;MLFRSKTDWPFGKYTYSPSLGFVLLDVPIIVPFAWLMMSYPVFLVARKTTANWVFLLGGFGLMGWDLFIDPQMVAAKRWVWEIKGATIPFENAIPLSNAVGWLLSGMALMAILHKVIPVERRKKETRTKHLDVFLIWTFFSSIIGNVFFFHTPGVALIGGLVFGVFLAPFLYRSILGIPEIN
;
A
#
# COMPACT_ATOMS: atom_id res chain seq x y z
N MET A 1 -21.07 -18.15 -3.77
CA MET A 1 -20.68 -18.30 -2.36
C MET A 1 -19.72 -17.17 -2.04
N LEU A 2 -19.98 -16.36 -1.01
CA LEU A 2 -19.10 -15.26 -0.61
C LEU A 2 -18.10 -15.82 0.41
N PHE A 3 -16.80 -15.60 0.16
CA PHE A 3 -15.75 -16.03 1.09
C PHE A 3 -15.54 -14.94 2.14
N ARG A 4 -15.53 -15.35 3.40
CA ARG A 4 -15.48 -14.48 4.56
C ARG A 4 -14.12 -14.57 5.24
N SER A 5 -13.56 -13.43 5.66
CA SER A 5 -12.40 -13.41 6.57
C SER A 5 -12.76 -14.13 7.88
N LYS A 6 -11.88 -15.01 8.34
CA LYS A 6 -12.07 -15.77 9.59
C LYS A 6 -11.85 -14.92 10.83
N THR A 7 -11.10 -13.84 10.70
CA THR A 7 -10.79 -12.91 11.79
C THR A 7 -11.20 -11.51 11.38
N ASP A 8 -11.88 -10.80 12.26
CA ASP A 8 -12.26 -9.40 12.01
C ASP A 8 -11.07 -8.45 12.27
N TRP A 9 -9.95 -8.95 12.79
CA TRP A 9 -8.77 -8.17 13.13
C TRP A 9 -7.60 -8.48 12.19
N PRO A 10 -6.80 -7.46 11.76
CA PRO A 10 -6.94 -6.03 12.04
C PRO A 10 -7.79 -5.27 11.02
N PHE A 11 -8.17 -5.88 9.89
CA PHE A 11 -8.76 -5.21 8.72
C PHE A 11 -10.28 -4.98 8.81
N GLY A 12 -10.93 -5.49 9.84
CA GLY A 12 -12.39 -5.53 9.92
C GLY A 12 -12.98 -6.75 9.21
N LYS A 13 -14.28 -6.91 9.35
CA LYS A 13 -15.01 -8.05 8.77
C LYS A 13 -15.42 -7.75 7.33
N TYR A 14 -14.91 -8.53 6.40
CA TYR A 14 -15.19 -8.37 4.98
C TYR A 14 -15.38 -9.71 4.27
N THR A 15 -15.94 -9.64 3.08
CA THR A 15 -16.16 -10.80 2.20
C THR A 15 -15.61 -10.51 0.81
N TYR A 16 -14.92 -11.48 0.25
CA TYR A 16 -14.43 -11.41 -1.13
C TYR A 16 -15.49 -11.86 -2.13
N SER A 17 -15.51 -11.22 -3.30
CA SER A 17 -16.30 -11.67 -4.44
C SER A 17 -15.71 -12.94 -5.06
N PRO A 18 -16.55 -13.90 -5.50
CA PRO A 18 -16.09 -15.05 -6.27
C PRO A 18 -15.39 -14.68 -7.58
N SER A 19 -15.59 -13.47 -8.08
CA SER A 19 -14.95 -12.97 -9.30
C SER A 19 -13.44 -12.77 -9.19
N LEU A 20 -12.87 -12.85 -7.97
CA LEU A 20 -11.43 -12.80 -7.73
C LEU A 20 -10.71 -14.12 -8.03
N GLY A 21 -11.42 -15.14 -8.49
CA GLY A 21 -10.87 -16.39 -8.96
C GLY A 21 -10.59 -17.41 -7.87
N PHE A 22 -9.51 -18.17 -8.05
CA PHE A 22 -9.15 -19.29 -7.17
C PHE A 22 -8.85 -18.81 -5.74
N VAL A 23 -9.37 -19.57 -4.77
CA VAL A 23 -9.27 -19.26 -3.33
C VAL A 23 -8.49 -20.36 -2.62
N LEU A 24 -7.53 -19.96 -1.80
CA LEU A 24 -6.76 -20.81 -0.91
C LEU A 24 -6.90 -20.30 0.52
N LEU A 25 -7.29 -21.16 1.45
CA LEU A 25 -7.50 -20.80 2.88
C LEU A 25 -8.41 -19.57 3.07
N ASP A 26 -9.52 -19.54 2.34
CA ASP A 26 -10.50 -18.43 2.33
C ASP A 26 -9.98 -17.09 1.77
N VAL A 27 -8.79 -17.05 1.19
CA VAL A 27 -8.20 -15.86 0.56
C VAL A 27 -8.02 -16.09 -0.94
N PRO A 28 -8.50 -15.18 -1.81
CA PRO A 28 -8.21 -15.24 -3.23
C PRO A 28 -6.70 -15.16 -3.48
N ILE A 29 -6.17 -16.07 -4.31
CA ILE A 29 -4.72 -16.18 -4.54
C ILE A 29 -4.11 -14.90 -5.13
N ILE A 30 -4.90 -14.09 -5.81
CA ILE A 30 -4.46 -12.79 -6.34
C ILE A 30 -4.04 -11.82 -5.23
N VAL A 31 -4.60 -11.94 -4.01
CA VAL A 31 -4.31 -11.01 -2.90
C VAL A 31 -2.86 -11.11 -2.44
N PRO A 32 -2.28 -12.27 -2.13
CA PRO A 32 -0.85 -12.38 -1.82
C PRO A 32 0.06 -11.86 -2.93
N PHE A 33 -0.31 -12.07 -4.19
CA PHE A 33 0.45 -11.52 -5.32
C PHE A 33 0.37 -9.99 -5.38
N ALA A 34 -0.79 -9.39 -5.11
CA ALA A 34 -0.93 -7.94 -5.01
C ALA A 34 -0.04 -7.37 -3.89
N TRP A 35 -0.04 -8.02 -2.70
CA TRP A 35 0.84 -7.66 -1.60
C TRP A 35 2.32 -7.72 -2.00
N LEU A 36 2.75 -8.78 -2.69
CA LEU A 36 4.14 -8.91 -3.16
C LEU A 36 4.50 -7.80 -4.15
N MET A 37 3.62 -7.54 -5.12
CA MET A 37 3.80 -6.52 -6.14
C MET A 37 3.96 -5.11 -5.53
N MET A 38 3.15 -4.78 -4.52
CA MET A 38 3.20 -3.49 -3.84
C MET A 38 4.39 -3.39 -2.88
N SER A 39 4.68 -4.46 -2.16
CA SER A 39 5.68 -4.45 -1.08
C SER A 39 7.10 -4.26 -1.58
N TYR A 40 7.45 -4.87 -2.71
CA TYR A 40 8.83 -4.85 -3.19
C TYR A 40 9.32 -3.43 -3.57
N PRO A 41 8.61 -2.65 -4.43
CA PRO A 41 9.05 -1.30 -4.75
C PRO A 41 9.00 -0.37 -3.53
N VAL A 42 7.97 -0.49 -2.67
CA VAL A 42 7.88 0.29 -1.43
C VAL A 42 9.07 0.01 -0.51
N PHE A 43 9.43 -1.26 -0.34
CA PHE A 43 10.58 -1.67 0.47
C PHE A 43 11.89 -1.08 -0.04
N LEU A 44 12.14 -1.13 -1.36
CA LEU A 44 13.36 -0.58 -1.94
C LEU A 44 13.48 0.94 -1.74
N VAL A 45 12.39 1.68 -1.96
CA VAL A 45 12.36 3.12 -1.74
C VAL A 45 12.51 3.47 -0.26
N ALA A 46 11.85 2.74 0.64
CA ALA A 46 12.02 2.92 2.08
C ALA A 46 13.49 2.74 2.51
N ARG A 47 14.18 1.69 2.00
CA ARG A 47 15.61 1.46 2.27
C ARG A 47 16.53 2.56 1.72
N LYS A 48 16.23 3.11 0.55
CA LYS A 48 16.97 4.24 -0.03
C LYS A 48 16.84 5.50 0.82
N THR A 49 15.75 5.63 1.55
CA THR A 49 15.38 6.85 2.28
C THR A 49 15.88 6.83 3.71
N THR A 50 15.79 5.67 4.41
CA THR A 50 16.15 5.56 5.83
C THR A 50 16.74 4.19 6.15
N ALA A 51 17.71 4.17 7.10
CA ALA A 51 18.27 2.92 7.61
C ALA A 51 17.42 2.34 8.77
N ASN A 52 16.90 3.22 9.65
CA ASN A 52 16.32 2.81 10.93
C ASN A 52 14.80 2.71 10.92
N TRP A 53 14.12 3.40 10.01
CA TRP A 53 12.67 3.56 9.99
C TRP A 53 12.01 2.91 8.77
N VAL A 54 12.70 1.94 8.13
CA VAL A 54 12.21 1.22 6.94
C VAL A 54 10.82 0.64 7.16
N PHE A 55 10.60 0.03 8.34
CA PHE A 55 9.33 -0.57 8.70
C PHE A 55 8.20 0.45 8.76
N LEU A 56 8.42 1.59 9.41
CA LEU A 56 7.42 2.64 9.56
C LEU A 56 7.12 3.32 8.23
N LEU A 57 8.18 3.74 7.53
CA LEU A 57 8.06 4.43 6.25
C LEU A 57 7.38 3.53 5.20
N GLY A 58 7.78 2.27 5.12
CA GLY A 58 7.16 1.30 4.21
C GLY A 58 5.74 0.93 4.60
N GLY A 59 5.41 0.90 5.91
CA GLY A 59 4.04 0.75 6.38
C GLY A 59 3.12 1.87 5.87
N PHE A 60 3.56 3.14 5.95
CA PHE A 60 2.85 4.28 5.37
C PHE A 60 2.72 4.17 3.85
N GLY A 61 3.76 3.68 3.17
CA GLY A 61 3.72 3.45 1.72
C GLY A 61 2.65 2.45 1.32
N LEU A 62 2.57 1.31 2.00
CA LEU A 62 1.54 0.29 1.72
C LEU A 62 0.14 0.78 2.09
N MET A 63 -0.04 1.38 3.26
CA MET A 63 -1.33 1.96 3.66
C MET A 63 -1.79 3.05 2.68
N GLY A 64 -0.89 3.95 2.29
CA GLY A 64 -1.24 5.03 1.35
C GLY A 64 -1.61 4.51 -0.04
N TRP A 65 -0.94 3.45 -0.50
CA TRP A 65 -1.29 2.82 -1.77
C TRP A 65 -2.66 2.14 -1.71
N ASP A 66 -2.95 1.41 -0.63
CA ASP A 66 -4.24 0.78 -0.39
C ASP A 66 -5.39 1.79 -0.35
N LEU A 67 -5.19 2.93 0.30
CA LEU A 67 -6.17 4.01 0.35
C LEU A 67 -6.62 4.51 -1.04
N PHE A 68 -5.80 4.35 -2.06
CA PHE A 68 -6.19 4.65 -3.44
C PHE A 68 -6.92 3.49 -4.13
N ILE A 69 -6.59 2.24 -3.79
CA ILE A 69 -7.10 1.05 -4.48
C ILE A 69 -8.43 0.58 -3.88
N ASP A 70 -8.55 0.55 -2.57
CA ASP A 70 -9.70 -0.01 -1.86
C ASP A 70 -11.04 0.59 -2.29
N PRO A 71 -11.21 1.92 -2.41
CA PRO A 71 -12.46 2.50 -2.88
C PRO A 71 -12.88 2.00 -4.26
N GLN A 72 -11.93 1.80 -5.16
CA GLN A 72 -12.18 1.28 -6.50
C GLN A 72 -12.61 -0.18 -6.47
N MET A 73 -11.99 -0.99 -5.59
CA MET A 73 -12.33 -2.40 -5.43
C MET A 73 -13.71 -2.59 -4.78
N VAL A 74 -14.07 -1.72 -3.83
CA VAL A 74 -15.41 -1.68 -3.23
C VAL A 74 -16.45 -1.27 -4.28
N ALA A 75 -16.20 -0.22 -5.04
CA ALA A 75 -17.07 0.22 -6.13
C ALA A 75 -17.26 -0.89 -7.18
N ALA A 76 -16.22 -1.64 -7.49
CA ALA A 76 -16.26 -2.80 -8.38
C ALA A 76 -16.81 -4.08 -7.71
N LYS A 77 -17.25 -4.01 -6.46
CA LYS A 77 -17.80 -5.13 -5.67
C LYS A 77 -16.84 -6.34 -5.60
N ARG A 78 -15.53 -6.07 -5.57
CA ARG A 78 -14.51 -7.12 -5.42
C ARG A 78 -14.43 -7.64 -3.99
N TRP A 79 -14.65 -6.74 -3.02
CA TRP A 79 -14.90 -7.05 -1.61
C TRP A 79 -15.85 -6.05 -0.98
N VAL A 80 -16.46 -6.45 0.12
CA VAL A 80 -17.43 -5.63 0.86
C VAL A 80 -17.19 -5.81 2.34
N TRP A 81 -17.12 -4.71 3.10
CA TRP A 81 -17.04 -4.72 4.55
C TRP A 81 -18.40 -4.69 5.22
N GLU A 82 -18.49 -5.36 6.36
CA GLU A 82 -19.53 -5.13 7.35
C GLU A 82 -19.09 -3.97 8.25
N ILE A 83 -19.61 -2.77 8.00
CA ILE A 83 -19.16 -1.57 8.69
C ILE A 83 -19.60 -1.58 10.14
N LYS A 84 -18.63 -1.52 11.06
CA LYS A 84 -18.80 -1.37 12.49
C LYS A 84 -17.85 -0.29 13.00
N GLY A 85 -18.39 0.83 13.44
CA GLY A 85 -17.59 1.95 13.98
C GLY A 85 -17.11 2.95 12.92
N ALA A 86 -15.96 3.56 13.17
CA ALA A 86 -15.42 4.63 12.32
C ALA A 86 -14.99 4.11 10.94
N THR A 87 -15.22 4.93 9.93
CA THR A 87 -14.81 4.70 8.55
C THR A 87 -13.64 5.60 8.15
N ILE A 88 -13.05 5.30 7.01
CA ILE A 88 -12.05 6.19 6.40
C ILE A 88 -12.73 7.52 6.04
N PRO A 89 -12.12 8.67 6.33
CA PRO A 89 -12.67 9.95 5.93
C PRO A 89 -12.95 9.99 4.42
N PHE A 90 -14.12 10.47 4.04
CA PHE A 90 -14.65 10.55 2.68
C PHE A 90 -15.02 9.20 2.03
N GLU A 91 -14.85 8.07 2.74
CA GLU A 91 -15.19 6.74 2.22
C GLU A 91 -15.90 5.88 3.30
N ASN A 92 -17.23 5.96 3.30
CA ASN A 92 -18.06 5.33 4.32
C ASN A 92 -18.19 3.80 4.17
N ALA A 93 -17.77 3.24 3.05
CA ALA A 93 -17.84 1.80 2.78
C ALA A 93 -16.60 1.03 3.26
N ILE A 94 -15.59 1.73 3.80
CA ILE A 94 -14.33 1.13 4.25
C ILE A 94 -14.09 1.51 5.73
N PRO A 95 -13.94 0.53 6.63
CA PRO A 95 -13.70 0.82 8.03
C PRO A 95 -12.28 1.37 8.27
N LEU A 96 -12.14 2.26 9.24
CA LEU A 96 -10.83 2.79 9.63
C LEU A 96 -9.87 1.68 10.09
N SER A 97 -10.39 0.59 10.64
CA SER A 97 -9.62 -0.60 11.02
C SER A 97 -8.87 -1.20 9.83
N ASN A 98 -9.40 -1.08 8.60
CA ASN A 98 -8.68 -1.53 7.40
C ASN A 98 -7.38 -0.75 7.20
N ALA A 99 -7.42 0.58 7.26
CA ALA A 99 -6.21 1.39 7.14
C ALA A 99 -5.19 1.10 8.24
N VAL A 100 -5.67 0.93 9.49
CA VAL A 100 -4.82 0.50 10.61
C VAL A 100 -4.22 -0.88 10.35
N GLY A 101 -5.02 -1.81 9.82
CA GLY A 101 -4.58 -3.14 9.43
C GLY A 101 -3.46 -3.11 8.38
N TRP A 102 -3.62 -2.27 7.34
CA TRP A 102 -2.60 -2.08 6.32
C TRP A 102 -1.31 -1.47 6.88
N LEU A 103 -1.43 -0.47 7.78
CA LEU A 103 -0.26 0.10 8.44
C LEU A 103 0.49 -0.96 9.27
N LEU A 104 -0.20 -1.67 10.16
CA LEU A 104 0.43 -2.64 11.06
C LEU A 104 1.01 -3.84 10.31
N SER A 105 0.26 -4.41 9.37
CA SER A 105 0.72 -5.54 8.56
C SER A 105 1.85 -5.11 7.62
N GLY A 106 1.78 -3.91 7.06
CA GLY A 106 2.82 -3.30 6.27
C GLY A 106 4.11 -3.10 7.07
N MET A 107 4.00 -2.55 8.28
CA MET A 107 5.15 -2.39 9.19
C MET A 107 5.80 -3.74 9.52
N ALA A 108 5.00 -4.74 9.86
CA ALA A 108 5.50 -6.09 10.16
C ALA A 108 6.21 -6.70 8.95
N LEU A 109 5.59 -6.63 7.77
CA LEU A 109 6.18 -7.14 6.54
C LEU A 109 7.50 -6.44 6.19
N MET A 110 7.54 -5.11 6.28
CA MET A 110 8.76 -4.33 6.01
C MET A 110 9.88 -4.64 7.01
N ALA A 111 9.54 -4.85 8.29
CA ALA A 111 10.51 -5.26 9.30
C ALA A 111 11.10 -6.65 9.00
N ILE A 112 10.25 -7.61 8.61
CA ILE A 112 10.67 -8.97 8.19
C ILE A 112 11.58 -8.88 6.97
N LEU A 113 11.14 -8.18 5.91
CA LEU A 113 11.93 -8.02 4.69
C LEU A 113 13.29 -7.35 4.98
N HIS A 114 13.29 -6.34 5.86
CA HIS A 114 14.52 -5.65 6.23
C HIS A 114 15.51 -6.54 6.98
N LYS A 115 15.00 -7.47 7.78
CA LYS A 115 15.81 -8.44 8.52
C LYS A 115 16.30 -9.59 7.64
N VAL A 116 15.45 -10.09 6.73
CA VAL A 116 15.72 -11.30 5.94
C VAL A 116 16.52 -11.00 4.68
N ILE A 117 16.23 -9.87 4.03
CA ILE A 117 16.93 -9.47 2.81
C ILE A 117 18.19 -8.68 3.22
N PRO A 118 19.39 -9.25 3.01
CA PRO A 118 20.63 -8.57 3.39
C PRO A 118 20.79 -7.25 2.64
N VAL A 119 21.52 -6.31 3.27
CA VAL A 119 21.98 -5.10 2.62
C VAL A 119 23.23 -5.48 1.81
N GLU A 120 23.01 -6.07 0.65
CA GLU A 120 24.11 -6.31 -0.27
C GLU A 120 24.57 -4.98 -0.84
N ARG A 121 25.88 -4.81 -0.95
CA ARG A 121 26.43 -3.74 -1.80
C ARG A 121 25.94 -3.98 -3.21
N ARG A 122 24.98 -3.18 -3.66
CA ARG A 122 24.47 -3.28 -5.02
C ARG A 122 25.64 -3.20 -5.99
N LYS A 123 25.73 -4.17 -6.88
CA LYS A 123 26.62 -4.03 -8.05
C LYS A 123 26.24 -2.72 -8.73
N LYS A 124 27.23 -1.91 -9.13
CA LYS A 124 27.02 -0.63 -9.83
C LYS A 124 26.03 -0.70 -11.00
N GLU A 125 25.82 -1.91 -11.53
CA GLU A 125 24.96 -2.22 -12.67
C GLU A 125 23.48 -2.42 -12.30
N THR A 126 23.15 -2.61 -11.02
CA THR A 126 21.75 -2.86 -10.61
C THR A 126 20.99 -1.53 -10.60
N ARG A 127 20.26 -1.28 -11.67
CA ARG A 127 19.44 -0.06 -11.81
C ARG A 127 18.04 -0.33 -11.27
N THR A 128 17.66 0.33 -10.17
CA THR A 128 16.29 0.29 -9.60
C THR A 128 15.49 1.56 -9.89
N LYS A 129 16.02 2.47 -10.69
CA LYS A 129 15.36 3.74 -11.05
C LYS A 129 13.96 3.56 -11.66
N HIS A 130 13.74 2.46 -12.41
CA HIS A 130 12.43 2.16 -12.97
C HIS A 130 11.36 1.93 -11.89
N LEU A 131 11.73 1.40 -10.71
CA LEU A 131 10.82 1.23 -9.59
C LEU A 131 10.54 2.58 -8.90
N ASP A 132 11.53 3.46 -8.84
CA ASP A 132 11.36 4.82 -8.32
C ASP A 132 10.37 5.59 -9.20
N VAL A 133 10.58 5.55 -10.52
CA VAL A 133 9.67 6.15 -11.52
C VAL A 133 8.28 5.54 -11.42
N PHE A 134 8.18 4.23 -11.27
CA PHE A 134 6.92 3.54 -11.12
C PHE A 134 6.12 4.02 -9.89
N LEU A 135 6.77 4.18 -8.72
CA LEU A 135 6.10 4.67 -7.52
C LEU A 135 5.69 6.14 -7.63
N ILE A 136 6.54 6.98 -8.22
CA ILE A 136 6.22 8.38 -8.49
C ILE A 136 5.00 8.46 -9.43
N TRP A 137 5.03 7.69 -10.51
CA TRP A 137 3.92 7.61 -11.45
C TRP A 137 2.64 7.10 -10.77
N THR A 138 2.74 6.05 -9.95
CA THR A 138 1.61 5.50 -9.18
C THR A 138 0.99 6.57 -8.29
N PHE A 139 1.80 7.36 -7.59
CA PHE A 139 1.33 8.44 -6.74
C PHE A 139 0.52 9.47 -7.52
N PHE A 140 1.10 10.04 -8.57
CA PHE A 140 0.43 11.08 -9.34
C PHE A 140 -0.76 10.55 -10.14
N SER A 141 -0.64 9.39 -10.77
CA SER A 141 -1.74 8.79 -11.53
C SER A 141 -2.91 8.40 -10.63
N SER A 142 -2.65 7.96 -9.40
CA SER A 142 -3.71 7.66 -8.43
C SER A 142 -4.45 8.92 -7.99
N ILE A 143 -3.75 10.04 -7.73
CA ILE A 143 -4.39 11.32 -7.43
C ILE A 143 -5.24 11.79 -8.61
N ILE A 144 -4.66 11.83 -9.81
CA ILE A 144 -5.36 12.24 -11.05
C ILE A 144 -6.56 11.32 -11.30
N GLY A 145 -6.38 10.02 -11.17
CA GLY A 145 -7.43 9.02 -11.35
C GLY A 145 -8.61 9.25 -10.42
N ASN A 146 -8.35 9.44 -9.12
CA ASN A 146 -9.41 9.65 -8.13
C ASN A 146 -10.11 10.99 -8.29
N VAL A 147 -9.41 12.06 -8.74
CA VAL A 147 -10.03 13.37 -8.96
C VAL A 147 -10.89 13.36 -10.23
N PHE A 148 -10.34 12.92 -11.36
CA PHE A 148 -10.93 13.15 -12.67
C PHE A 148 -11.74 11.98 -13.24
N PHE A 149 -11.38 10.74 -12.88
CA PHE A 149 -12.01 9.54 -13.46
C PHE A 149 -12.95 8.83 -12.49
N PHE A 150 -12.58 8.73 -11.23
CA PHE A 150 -13.43 8.06 -10.21
C PHE A 150 -14.31 9.04 -9.44
N HIS A 151 -14.08 10.34 -9.59
CA HIS A 151 -14.84 11.41 -8.91
C HIS A 151 -14.83 11.28 -7.38
N THR A 152 -13.71 10.85 -6.82
CA THR A 152 -13.48 10.69 -5.37
C THR A 152 -12.35 11.60 -4.87
N PRO A 153 -12.51 12.94 -4.92
CA PRO A 153 -11.44 13.88 -4.55
C PRO A 153 -11.01 13.76 -3.08
N GLY A 154 -11.92 13.35 -2.19
CA GLY A 154 -11.59 13.08 -0.79
C GLY A 154 -10.62 11.90 -0.63
N VAL A 155 -10.76 10.84 -1.42
CA VAL A 155 -9.83 9.72 -1.50
C VAL A 155 -8.48 10.18 -2.05
N ALA A 156 -8.48 11.01 -3.10
CA ALA A 156 -7.26 11.61 -3.64
C ALA A 156 -6.49 12.41 -2.58
N LEU A 157 -7.21 13.18 -1.76
CA LEU A 157 -6.61 13.97 -0.69
C LEU A 157 -5.96 13.07 0.38
N ILE A 158 -6.72 12.12 0.93
CA ILE A 158 -6.24 11.32 2.05
C ILE A 158 -5.15 10.34 1.63
N GLY A 159 -5.35 9.63 0.51
CA GLY A 159 -4.34 8.74 -0.07
C GLY A 159 -3.09 9.52 -0.47
N GLY A 160 -3.26 10.72 -1.04
CA GLY A 160 -2.16 11.63 -1.39
C GLY A 160 -1.36 12.08 -0.18
N LEU A 161 -2.01 12.45 0.92
CA LEU A 161 -1.32 12.81 2.16
C LEU A 161 -0.56 11.64 2.76
N VAL A 162 -1.19 10.48 2.88
CA VAL A 162 -0.59 9.30 3.52
C VAL A 162 0.54 8.72 2.67
N PHE A 163 0.32 8.53 1.37
CA PHE A 163 1.39 8.07 0.48
C PHE A 163 2.50 9.13 0.31
N GLY A 164 2.13 10.41 0.42
CA GLY A 164 3.07 11.53 0.44
C GLY A 164 4.05 11.47 1.62
N VAL A 165 3.61 11.07 2.81
CA VAL A 165 4.48 10.84 3.97
C VAL A 165 5.59 9.82 3.64
N PHE A 166 5.26 8.79 2.88
CA PHE A 166 6.23 7.80 2.40
C PHE A 166 7.14 8.35 1.30
N LEU A 167 6.57 9.03 0.30
CA LEU A 167 7.31 9.38 -0.92
C LEU A 167 8.09 10.69 -0.79
N ALA A 168 7.60 11.67 -0.02
CA ALA A 168 8.22 12.98 0.09
C ALA A 168 9.68 12.96 0.61
N PRO A 169 10.05 12.18 1.63
CA PRO A 169 11.44 12.10 2.08
C PRO A 169 12.38 11.55 1.00
N PHE A 170 11.91 10.59 0.20
CA PHE A 170 12.66 10.06 -0.93
C PHE A 170 12.86 11.11 -2.02
N LEU A 171 11.79 11.82 -2.41
CA LEU A 171 11.85 12.89 -3.41
C LEU A 171 12.77 14.03 -2.96
N TYR A 172 12.65 14.45 -1.69
CA TYR A 172 13.51 15.49 -1.11
C TYR A 172 15.00 15.14 -1.25
N ARG A 173 15.36 13.91 -0.87
CA ARG A 173 16.75 13.42 -1.01
C ARG A 173 17.19 13.39 -2.48
N SER A 174 16.32 12.90 -3.37
CA SER A 174 16.62 12.78 -4.80
C SER A 174 16.82 14.14 -5.47
N ILE A 175 15.99 15.15 -5.12
CA ILE A 175 16.09 16.52 -5.66
C ILE A 175 17.36 17.21 -5.17
N LEU A 176 17.74 17.02 -3.91
CA LEU A 176 18.96 17.62 -3.34
C LEU A 176 20.24 16.87 -3.66
N GLY A 177 20.17 15.78 -4.43
CA GLY A 177 21.33 14.95 -4.74
C GLY A 177 21.95 14.27 -3.51
N ILE A 178 21.18 14.10 -2.42
CA ILE A 178 21.66 13.42 -1.20
C ILE A 178 21.78 11.93 -1.50
N PRO A 179 22.96 11.30 -1.26
CA PRO A 179 23.16 9.88 -1.55
C PRO A 179 22.09 8.98 -0.93
N GLU A 180 21.72 7.94 -1.67
CA GLU A 180 20.85 6.88 -1.14
C GLU A 180 21.52 6.22 0.08
N ILE A 181 20.71 5.84 1.08
CA ILE A 181 21.17 5.04 2.20
C ILE A 181 21.23 3.58 1.71
N ASN A 182 22.43 3.01 1.73
CA ASN A 182 22.70 1.61 1.32
C ASN A 182 22.74 0.70 2.53
#